data_bf648c9e434e2b75bc8b7677d4695f79
#
_entry.id   bf648c9e434e2b75bc8b7677d4695f79
#
_cell.length_a   1.000
_cell.length_b   1.000
_cell.length_c   1.000
_cell.angle_alpha   90.00
_cell.angle_beta   90.00
_cell.angle_gamma   90.00
#
_symmetry.space_group_name_H-M   'P 1'
#
loop_
_entity.id
_entity.type
_entity.pdbx_description
1 polymer ?
#
loop_
_entity_poly.entity_id
_entity_poly.type
_entity_poly.pdbx_seq_one_letter_code
_entity_poly.pdbx_strand_id
1 'polypeptide(L)'
;YGFSQNLNLIKKEVEKINNSKNLKIKTVPNDYFVDVKNEVTDNGQQLKGYYQDNQLKKITHSVGLSLLKIIREYFYYKNELIFVLETKYQTKDENGFINNPKLMYKNSYYFNNNKLIKKIVKETSDTIDFVKVANELKDDLKNYK
;
A
#
# COMPACT_ATOMS: atom_id res chain seq x y z
N TYR A 1 0.28 -3.27 28.06
CA TYR A 1 1.20 -3.35 26.92
C TYR A 1 1.80 -2.00 26.62
N GLY A 2 3.10 -1.93 26.57
CA GLY A 2 3.80 -0.72 26.18
C GLY A 2 3.80 -0.52 24.66
N PHE A 3 4.01 0.70 24.25
CA PHE A 3 4.16 1.10 22.85
C PHE A 3 5.20 0.26 22.12
N SER A 4 6.34 0.02 22.78
CA SER A 4 7.46 -0.72 22.20
C SER A 4 7.10 -2.18 21.86
N GLN A 5 6.26 -2.82 22.66
CA GLN A 5 5.80 -4.19 22.42
C GLN A 5 4.92 -4.24 21.16
N ASN A 6 3.99 -3.28 21.03
CA ASN A 6 3.14 -3.22 19.83
C ASN A 6 3.95 -2.98 18.57
N LEU A 7 4.92 -2.08 18.62
CA LEU A 7 5.78 -1.79 17.48
C LEU A 7 6.63 -3.00 17.09
N ASN A 8 7.18 -3.70 18.06
CA ASN A 8 7.99 -4.89 17.79
C ASN A 8 7.15 -6.00 17.17
N LEU A 9 5.94 -6.21 17.67
CA LEU A 9 5.01 -7.20 17.11
C LEU A 9 4.65 -6.84 15.66
N ILE A 10 4.35 -5.58 15.40
CA ILE A 10 4.04 -5.10 14.04
C ILE A 10 5.22 -5.36 13.10
N LYS A 11 6.43 -5.00 13.51
CA LYS A 11 7.63 -5.23 12.68
C LYS A 11 7.85 -6.70 12.38
N LYS A 12 7.64 -7.57 13.35
CA LYS A 12 7.73 -9.01 13.17
C LYS A 12 6.70 -9.54 12.17
N GLU A 13 5.46 -9.10 12.30
CA GLU A 13 4.39 -9.54 11.40
C GLU A 13 4.62 -9.06 9.96
N VAL A 14 5.06 -7.82 9.79
CA VAL A 14 5.39 -7.28 8.47
C VAL A 14 6.51 -8.10 7.82
N GLU A 15 7.57 -8.39 8.56
CA GLU A 15 8.69 -9.20 8.07
C GLU A 15 8.24 -10.61 7.69
N LYS A 16 7.41 -11.21 8.52
CA LYS A 16 6.85 -12.54 8.27
C LYS A 16 6.04 -12.59 6.97
N ILE A 17 5.20 -11.57 6.75
CA ILE A 17 4.41 -11.46 5.52
C ILE A 17 5.32 -11.28 4.30
N ASN A 18 6.31 -10.40 4.40
CA ASN A 18 7.25 -10.14 3.29
C ASN A 18 8.10 -11.37 2.94
N ASN A 19 8.35 -12.25 3.91
CA ASN A 19 9.13 -13.47 3.69
C ASN A 19 8.25 -14.68 3.30
N SER A 20 6.95 -14.53 3.29
CA SER A 20 6.03 -15.62 2.90
C SER A 20 6.10 -15.86 1.40
N LYS A 21 6.22 -17.12 1.00
CA LYS A 21 6.34 -17.54 -0.42
C LYS A 21 5.05 -18.11 -1.00
N ASN A 22 4.07 -18.40 -0.16
CA ASN A 22 2.86 -19.13 -0.56
C ASN A 22 1.59 -18.27 -0.55
N LEU A 23 1.74 -16.97 -0.69
CA LEU A 23 0.59 -16.08 -0.73
C LEU A 23 -0.07 -16.12 -2.10
N LYS A 24 -1.38 -16.24 -2.12
CA LYS A 24 -2.17 -16.13 -3.35
C LYS A 24 -2.39 -14.66 -3.66
N ILE A 25 -2.19 -14.29 -4.92
CA ILE A 25 -2.27 -12.89 -5.35
C ILE A 25 -3.48 -12.71 -6.25
N LYS A 26 -4.31 -11.71 -5.92
CA LYS A 26 -5.38 -11.24 -6.79
C LYS A 26 -5.00 -9.85 -7.29
N THR A 27 -5.00 -9.67 -8.60
CA THR A 27 -4.63 -8.39 -9.23
C THR A 27 -5.86 -7.72 -9.81
N VAL A 28 -6.06 -6.45 -9.47
CA VAL A 28 -7.08 -5.58 -10.06
C VAL A 28 -6.38 -4.62 -11.01
N PRO A 29 -6.64 -4.72 -12.32
CA PRO A 29 -5.94 -3.90 -13.30
C PRO A 29 -6.50 -2.48 -13.40
N ASN A 30 -5.77 -1.62 -14.10
CA ASN A 30 -6.17 -0.23 -14.31
C ASN A 30 -7.57 -0.10 -14.93
N ASP A 31 -7.94 -1.02 -15.82
CA ASP A 31 -9.24 -0.96 -16.50
C ASP A 31 -10.42 -0.93 -15.53
N TYR A 32 -10.32 -1.65 -14.42
CA TYR A 32 -11.36 -1.62 -13.39
C TYR A 32 -11.54 -0.21 -12.83
N PHE A 33 -10.46 0.47 -12.54
CA PHE A 33 -10.52 1.83 -11.97
C PHE A 33 -11.07 2.83 -12.97
N VAL A 34 -10.72 2.70 -14.23
CA VAL A 34 -11.24 3.57 -15.29
C VAL A 34 -12.71 3.29 -15.57
N ASP A 35 -13.06 2.02 -15.80
CA ASP A 35 -14.37 1.65 -16.32
C ASP A 35 -15.45 1.56 -15.23
N VAL A 36 -15.10 1.10 -14.04
CA VAL A 36 -16.06 0.90 -12.95
C VAL A 36 -16.07 2.08 -11.99
N LYS A 37 -14.89 2.61 -11.65
CA LYS A 37 -14.76 3.66 -10.65
C LYS A 37 -14.63 5.06 -11.24
N ASN A 38 -14.48 5.18 -12.55
CA ASN A 38 -14.25 6.46 -13.24
C ASN A 38 -13.02 7.21 -12.71
N GLU A 39 -12.00 6.47 -12.33
CA GLU A 39 -10.73 7.02 -11.84
C GLU A 39 -9.65 6.85 -12.90
N VAL A 40 -9.17 7.98 -13.42
CA VAL A 40 -8.10 8.01 -14.42
C VAL A 40 -6.88 8.67 -13.83
N THR A 41 -5.72 8.01 -13.95
CA THR A 41 -4.44 8.58 -13.56
C THR A 41 -3.52 8.61 -14.79
N ASP A 42 -2.52 9.49 -14.78
CA ASP A 42 -1.67 9.71 -15.96
C ASP A 42 -0.99 8.43 -16.48
N ASN A 43 -0.56 7.57 -15.58
CA ASN A 43 0.13 6.32 -15.95
C ASN A 43 -0.53 5.08 -15.35
N GLY A 44 -1.82 5.18 -15.01
CA GLY A 44 -2.59 4.05 -14.52
C GLY A 44 -2.36 3.70 -13.07
N GLN A 45 -3.17 2.77 -12.59
CA GLN A 45 -3.02 2.25 -11.23
C GLN A 45 -3.25 0.75 -11.22
N GLN A 46 -2.72 0.09 -10.21
CA GLN A 46 -2.85 -1.36 -10.04
C GLN A 46 -3.00 -1.68 -8.57
N LEU A 47 -3.88 -2.62 -8.28
CA LEU A 47 -4.16 -3.08 -6.94
C LEU A 47 -3.90 -4.57 -6.85
N LYS A 48 -3.17 -5.01 -5.83
CA LYS A 48 -2.94 -6.43 -5.56
C LYS A 48 -3.29 -6.75 -4.12
N GLY A 49 -4.03 -7.84 -3.95
CA GLY A 49 -4.27 -8.42 -2.63
C GLY A 49 -3.51 -9.71 -2.48
N TYR A 50 -2.89 -9.91 -1.34
CA TYR A 50 -2.08 -11.08 -1.01
C TYR A 50 -2.78 -11.85 0.11
N TYR A 51 -3.11 -13.12 -0.15
CA TYR A 51 -3.95 -13.92 0.74
C TYR A 51 -3.24 -15.20 1.18
N GLN A 52 -3.47 -15.58 2.41
CA GLN A 52 -3.08 -16.88 2.97
C GLN A 52 -4.31 -17.47 3.65
N ASP A 53 -4.69 -18.70 3.25
CA ASP A 53 -5.88 -19.38 3.80
C ASP A 53 -7.13 -18.50 3.74
N ASN A 54 -7.33 -17.84 2.60
CA ASN A 54 -8.44 -16.92 2.33
C ASN A 54 -8.44 -15.66 3.20
N GLN A 55 -7.36 -15.41 3.92
CA GLN A 55 -7.19 -14.23 4.75
C GLN A 55 -6.28 -13.21 4.07
N LEU A 56 -6.74 -11.98 3.98
CA LEU A 56 -5.94 -10.89 3.41
C LEU A 56 -4.79 -10.55 4.35
N LYS A 57 -3.55 -10.62 3.85
CA LYS A 57 -2.34 -10.31 4.61
C LYS A 57 -1.70 -9.01 4.19
N LYS A 58 -1.83 -8.66 2.92
CA LYS A 58 -1.17 -7.47 2.39
C LYS A 58 -1.94 -6.94 1.18
N ILE A 59 -1.95 -5.62 1.05
CA ILE A 59 -2.41 -4.94 -0.17
C ILE A 59 -1.24 -4.14 -0.71
N THR A 60 -1.05 -4.18 -2.03
CA THR A 60 -0.14 -3.27 -2.73
C THR A 60 -0.97 -2.44 -3.70
N HIS A 61 -0.89 -1.13 -3.58
CA HIS A 61 -1.57 -0.19 -4.48
C HIS A 61 -0.55 0.73 -5.10
N SER A 62 -0.40 0.68 -6.41
CA SER A 62 0.52 1.56 -7.13
C SER A 62 -0.25 2.51 -8.03
N VAL A 63 0.14 3.78 -8.01
CA VAL A 63 -0.48 4.84 -8.81
C VAL A 63 0.61 5.55 -9.60
N GLY A 64 0.46 5.54 -10.93
CA GLY A 64 1.36 6.26 -11.83
C GLY A 64 0.85 7.67 -12.10
N LEU A 65 1.64 8.66 -11.73
CA LEU A 65 1.39 10.07 -12.01
C LEU A 65 2.31 10.51 -13.16
N SER A 66 2.23 11.80 -13.58
CA SER A 66 3.00 12.27 -14.75
C SER A 66 4.48 11.95 -14.66
N LEU A 67 5.12 12.35 -13.55
CA LEU A 67 6.57 12.20 -13.37
C LEU A 67 6.92 11.27 -12.22
N LEU A 68 5.92 10.76 -11.52
CA LEU A 68 6.07 10.08 -10.24
C LEU A 68 5.29 8.78 -10.21
N LYS A 69 5.69 7.88 -9.32
CA LYS A 69 4.93 6.69 -8.98
C LYS A 69 4.87 6.57 -7.47
N ILE A 70 3.68 6.33 -6.95
CA ILE A 70 3.47 6.12 -5.53
C ILE A 70 3.06 4.66 -5.34
N ILE A 71 3.75 3.96 -4.45
CA ILE A 71 3.41 2.60 -4.07
C ILE A 71 3.08 2.61 -2.60
N ARG A 72 1.89 2.14 -2.24
CA ARG A 72 1.48 1.98 -0.86
C ARG A 72 1.24 0.52 -0.58
N GLU A 73 1.85 0.04 0.49
CA GLU A 73 1.73 -1.34 0.94
C GLU A 73 1.03 -1.33 2.30
N TYR A 74 -0.07 -2.07 2.40
CA TYR A 74 -0.90 -2.16 3.59
C TYR A 74 -0.78 -3.57 4.15
N PHE A 75 -0.42 -3.69 5.43
CA PHE A 75 -0.19 -4.98 6.07
C PHE A 75 -1.25 -5.22 7.14
N TYR A 76 -1.72 -6.47 7.23
CA TYR A 76 -2.81 -6.88 8.09
C TYR A 76 -2.39 -7.98 9.05
N TYR A 77 -2.93 -7.95 10.25
CA TYR A 77 -2.81 -8.99 11.24
C TYR A 77 -4.19 -9.20 11.87
N LYS A 78 -4.71 -10.43 11.79
CA LYS A 78 -6.06 -10.76 12.29
C LYS A 78 -7.13 -9.79 11.77
N ASN A 79 -7.08 -9.52 10.47
CA ASN A 79 -8.01 -8.64 9.75
C ASN A 79 -7.93 -7.15 10.14
N GLU A 80 -6.91 -6.75 10.90
CA GLU A 80 -6.70 -5.35 11.25
C GLU A 80 -5.49 -4.79 10.53
N LEU A 81 -5.61 -3.54 10.09
CA LEU A 81 -4.48 -2.81 9.51
C LEU A 81 -3.45 -2.52 10.60
N ILE A 82 -2.20 -2.95 10.38
CA ILE A 82 -1.13 -2.76 11.36
C ILE A 82 -0.01 -1.85 10.87
N PHE A 83 0.17 -1.74 9.54
CA PHE A 83 1.31 -1.02 9.00
C PHE A 83 1.03 -0.58 7.57
N VAL A 84 1.46 0.64 7.22
CA VAL A 84 1.45 1.15 5.85
C VAL A 84 2.83 1.67 5.52
N LEU A 85 3.37 1.22 4.39
CA LEU A 85 4.60 1.75 3.82
C LEU A 85 4.26 2.49 2.54
N GLU A 86 4.56 3.78 2.50
CA GLU A 86 4.37 4.61 1.32
C GLU A 86 5.72 4.94 0.71
N THR A 87 5.91 4.59 -0.55
CA THR A 87 7.15 4.81 -1.27
C THR A 87 6.86 5.65 -2.51
N LYS A 88 7.65 6.68 -2.74
CA LYS A 88 7.49 7.56 -3.90
C LYS A 88 8.76 7.54 -4.74
N TYR A 89 8.57 7.34 -6.04
CA TYR A 89 9.66 7.31 -7.01
C TYR A 89 9.47 8.37 -8.07
N GLN A 90 10.58 8.92 -8.55
CA GLN A 90 10.59 9.69 -9.80
C GLN A 90 10.77 8.70 -10.94
N THR A 91 9.85 8.71 -11.90
CA THR A 91 9.83 7.76 -13.03
C THR A 91 10.17 8.40 -14.36
N LYS A 92 10.02 9.72 -14.46
CA LYS A 92 10.30 10.49 -15.67
C LYS A 92 11.10 11.73 -15.36
N ASP A 93 11.87 12.19 -16.34
CA ASP A 93 12.49 13.51 -16.36
C ASP A 93 12.10 14.21 -17.67
N GLU A 94 12.77 15.30 -18.00
CA GLU A 94 12.52 16.06 -19.22
C GLU A 94 12.73 15.26 -20.51
N ASN A 95 13.46 14.15 -20.44
CA ASN A 95 13.75 13.26 -21.57
C ASN A 95 12.85 12.02 -21.65
N GLY A 96 11.85 11.92 -20.76
CA GLY A 96 10.94 10.79 -20.70
C GLY A 96 11.21 9.86 -19.54
N PHE A 97 10.84 8.58 -19.68
CA PHE A 97 11.03 7.59 -18.62
C PHE A 97 12.51 7.34 -18.35
N ILE A 98 12.86 7.30 -17.06
CA ILE A 98 14.21 6.97 -16.62
C ILE A 98 14.34 5.47 -16.39
N ASN A 99 15.50 4.88 -16.72
CA ASN A 99 15.72 3.44 -16.66
C ASN A 99 15.58 2.88 -15.24
N ASN A 100 16.11 3.59 -14.25
CA ASN A 100 16.02 3.19 -12.86
C ASN A 100 15.27 4.27 -12.09
N PRO A 101 13.98 4.05 -11.74
CA PRO A 101 13.23 5.02 -10.98
C PRO A 101 13.99 5.44 -9.72
N LYS A 102 14.00 6.73 -9.47
CA LYS A 102 14.73 7.31 -8.33
C LYS A 102 13.85 7.34 -7.10
N LEU A 103 14.30 6.71 -6.02
CA LEU A 103 13.60 6.76 -4.75
C LEU A 103 13.62 8.18 -4.20
N MET A 104 12.45 8.75 -3.95
CA MET A 104 12.31 10.09 -3.37
C MET A 104 12.14 10.03 -1.87
N TYR A 105 11.22 9.18 -1.38
CA TYR A 105 11.04 8.97 0.07
C TYR A 105 10.34 7.66 0.38
N LYS A 106 10.48 7.24 1.64
CA LYS A 106 9.70 6.18 2.27
C LYS A 106 9.10 6.72 3.56
N ASN A 107 7.79 6.59 3.67
CA ASN A 107 7.06 6.95 4.89
C ASN A 107 6.45 5.70 5.48
N SER A 108 6.60 5.52 6.79
CA SER A 108 6.08 4.37 7.52
C SER A 108 5.04 4.80 8.54
N TYR A 109 3.94 4.06 8.62
CA TYR A 109 2.83 4.35 9.51
C TYR A 109 2.43 3.08 10.25
N TYR A 110 2.36 3.16 11.57
CA TYR A 110 2.05 2.02 12.44
C TYR A 110 0.67 2.22 13.06
N PHE A 111 -0.14 1.17 13.05
CA PHE A 111 -1.53 1.23 13.52
C PHE A 111 -1.81 0.18 14.58
N ASN A 112 -2.71 0.52 15.51
CA ASN A 112 -3.26 -0.40 16.49
C ASN A 112 -4.72 -0.01 16.73
N ASN A 113 -5.63 -0.98 16.64
CA ASN A 113 -7.07 -0.75 16.77
C ASN A 113 -7.58 0.38 15.86
N ASN A 114 -7.12 0.39 14.60
CA ASN A 114 -7.48 1.38 13.59
C ASN A 114 -7.06 2.81 13.92
N LYS A 115 -6.07 2.96 14.80
CA LYS A 115 -5.52 4.25 15.18
C LYS A 115 -4.04 4.31 14.86
N LEU A 116 -3.62 5.43 14.30
CA LEU A 116 -2.19 5.69 14.04
C LEU A 116 -1.48 5.84 15.39
N ILE A 117 -0.49 4.97 15.65
CA ILE A 117 0.28 5.01 16.91
C ILE A 117 1.69 5.56 16.72
N LYS A 118 2.21 5.50 15.50
CA LYS A 118 3.53 6.04 15.17
C LYS A 118 3.66 6.27 13.67
N LYS A 119 4.36 7.32 13.30
CA LYS A 119 4.75 7.54 11.90
C LYS A 119 6.22 7.93 11.82
N ILE A 120 6.90 7.46 10.78
CA ILE A 120 8.25 7.87 10.43
C ILE A 120 8.15 8.44 9.03
N VAL A 121 8.19 9.76 8.92
CA VAL A 121 7.91 10.49 7.69
C VAL A 121 9.15 11.26 7.27
N LYS A 122 9.60 11.06 6.02
CA LYS A 122 10.74 11.77 5.44
C LYS A 122 10.32 13.06 4.75
N GLU A 123 9.10 13.07 4.23
CA GLU A 123 8.54 14.25 3.56
C GLU A 123 7.08 14.36 3.96
N THR A 124 6.66 15.53 4.42
CA THR A 124 5.27 15.78 4.79
C THR A 124 4.42 15.81 3.53
N SER A 125 3.42 14.95 3.49
CA SER A 125 2.38 14.96 2.48
C SER A 125 1.06 15.29 3.15
N ASP A 126 0.00 15.39 2.36
CA ASP A 126 -1.34 15.59 2.89
C ASP A 126 -1.69 14.48 3.88
N THR A 127 -2.47 14.84 4.88
CA THR A 127 -2.97 13.86 5.84
C THR A 127 -3.91 12.88 5.15
N ILE A 128 -3.57 11.59 5.18
CA ILE A 128 -4.36 10.54 4.56
C ILE A 128 -4.93 9.65 5.67
N ASP A 129 -6.24 9.40 5.59
CA ASP A 129 -6.88 8.40 6.44
C ASP A 129 -6.65 7.01 5.82
N PHE A 130 -5.53 6.38 6.16
CA PHE A 130 -5.16 5.09 5.59
C PHE A 130 -6.12 3.96 5.95
N VAL A 131 -6.77 4.03 7.09
CA VAL A 131 -7.78 3.02 7.48
C VAL A 131 -8.94 3.08 6.51
N LYS A 132 -9.44 4.27 6.22
CA LYS A 132 -10.54 4.48 5.27
C LYS A 132 -10.13 4.03 3.86
N VAL A 133 -8.96 4.46 3.39
CA VAL A 133 -8.46 4.08 2.07
C VAL A 133 -8.27 2.57 1.96
N ALA A 134 -7.70 1.94 2.98
CA ALA A 134 -7.51 0.49 3.01
C ALA A 134 -8.85 -0.25 2.90
N ASN A 135 -9.89 0.23 3.58
CA ASN A 135 -11.22 -0.37 3.49
C ASN A 135 -11.81 -0.25 2.08
N GLU A 136 -11.62 0.89 1.43
CA GLU A 136 -12.05 1.09 0.04
C GLU A 136 -11.33 0.11 -0.90
N LEU A 137 -10.02 -0.08 -0.72
CA LEU A 137 -9.23 -1.01 -1.53
C LEU A 137 -9.66 -2.46 -1.28
N LYS A 138 -10.01 -2.82 -0.05
CA LYS A 138 -10.56 -4.16 0.25
C LYS A 138 -11.87 -4.39 -0.50
N ASP A 139 -12.73 -3.38 -0.57
CA ASP A 139 -13.97 -3.46 -1.33
C ASP A 139 -13.70 -3.65 -2.82
N ASP A 140 -12.72 -2.94 -3.37
CA ASP A 140 -12.33 -3.09 -4.77
C ASP A 140 -11.83 -4.50 -5.07
N LEU A 141 -11.02 -5.07 -4.18
CA LEU A 141 -10.57 -6.46 -4.31
C LEU A 141 -11.72 -7.45 -4.30
N LYS A 142 -12.74 -7.18 -3.49
CA LYS A 142 -13.92 -8.04 -3.36
C LYS A 142 -14.83 -7.92 -4.59
N ASN A 143 -14.99 -6.71 -5.12
CA ASN A 143 -15.92 -6.42 -6.20
C ASN A 143 -15.37 -6.78 -7.59
N TYR A 144 -14.06 -6.79 -7.75
CA TYR A 144 -13.45 -7.16 -9.02
C TYR A 144 -13.52 -8.67 -9.22
N LYS A 145 -14.06 -9.08 -10.32
CA LYS A 145 -14.17 -10.49 -10.71
C LYS A 145 -13.34 -10.76 -11.95
#